data_7beb309ede76e1fe93be54dd2e51be12
#
_entry.id   7beb309ede76e1fe93be54dd2e51be12
#
_cell.length_a   1.000
_cell.length_b   1.000
_cell.length_c   1.000
_cell.angle_alpha   90.00
_cell.angle_beta   90.00
_cell.angle_gamma   90.00
#
_symmetry.space_group_name_H-M   'P 1'
#
loop_
_entity.id
_entity.type
_entity.pdbx_description
1 polymer ?
#
loop_
_entity_poly.entity_id
_entity_poly.type
_entity_poly.pdbx_seq_one_letter_code
_entity_poly.pdbx_strand_id
1 'polypeptide(L)'
;MTAHDQTAEVDAIVARARAAQARYEAAGSQALYNRAALAAGWAIMEPARNRHLAELAVKTTGLGNVPDKITKNHRKTLGLLRDISNVRTYGVIADDTDTGIIEIARPIGVIGAVVPSTNPGATPANNIINALKCGNSIIVSPSPKGVATCEVLLGYIHYEFDKVGIDRDLVQMIPGRGSKEKTQRLLEVTDLIVVTGSQNNVKRAYTSGTPALAVGAGNVAVIVDETADLADAAEKIRASKTFDNATSCSSENAVVVVDAIYDAFVQEMAKTGGALISDEARVTDKLWVKGHLNPQAIARDADAMIA
;
A
#
# COMPACT_ATOMS: atom_id res chain seq x y z
N MET A 1 -12.44 -27.59 -0.46
CA MET A 1 -11.32 -27.37 -1.42
C MET A 1 -10.05 -27.89 -0.77
N THR A 2 -9.37 -28.84 -1.37
CA THR A 2 -8.12 -29.39 -0.84
C THR A 2 -6.98 -28.39 -1.03
N ALA A 3 -5.83 -28.56 -0.37
CA ALA A 3 -4.64 -27.72 -0.59
C ALA A 3 -4.18 -27.77 -2.06
N HIS A 4 -4.31 -28.94 -2.71
CA HIS A 4 -4.00 -29.13 -4.13
C HIS A 4 -4.93 -28.30 -5.03
N ASP A 5 -6.23 -28.24 -4.75
CA ASP A 5 -7.17 -27.40 -5.52
C ASP A 5 -6.83 -25.92 -5.40
N GLN A 6 -6.37 -25.48 -4.21
CA GLN A 6 -6.00 -24.09 -3.96
C GLN A 6 -4.74 -23.65 -4.73
N THR A 7 -3.74 -24.52 -4.84
CA THR A 7 -2.52 -24.24 -5.63
C THR A 7 -2.81 -24.23 -7.13
N ALA A 8 -3.61 -25.18 -7.63
CA ALA A 8 -4.02 -25.24 -9.04
C ALA A 8 -4.81 -23.98 -9.47
N GLU A 9 -5.64 -23.41 -8.59
CA GLU A 9 -6.34 -22.15 -8.84
C GLU A 9 -5.37 -20.98 -9.01
N VAL A 10 -4.32 -20.89 -8.18
CA VAL A 10 -3.27 -19.87 -8.31
C VAL A 10 -2.49 -20.06 -9.61
N ASP A 11 -2.12 -21.30 -9.94
CA ASP A 11 -1.36 -21.59 -11.17
C ASP A 11 -2.16 -21.18 -12.42
N ALA A 12 -3.46 -21.42 -12.44
CA ALA A 12 -4.33 -21.01 -13.55
C ALA A 12 -4.40 -19.49 -13.72
N ILE A 13 -4.46 -18.73 -12.61
CA ILE A 13 -4.43 -17.26 -12.63
C ILE A 13 -3.09 -16.74 -13.13
N VAL A 14 -1.99 -17.31 -12.63
CA VAL A 14 -0.63 -16.93 -13.06
C VAL A 14 -0.44 -17.22 -14.55
N ALA A 15 -0.94 -18.34 -15.05
CA ALA A 15 -0.86 -18.68 -16.49
C ALA A 15 -1.59 -17.64 -17.36
N ARG A 16 -2.80 -17.18 -16.95
CA ARG A 16 -3.53 -16.12 -17.67
C ARG A 16 -2.79 -14.78 -17.61
N ALA A 17 -2.30 -14.40 -16.42
CA ALA A 17 -1.52 -13.19 -16.23
C ALA A 17 -0.25 -13.19 -17.09
N ARG A 18 0.45 -14.33 -17.17
CA ARG A 18 1.66 -14.51 -17.99
C ARG A 18 1.36 -14.38 -19.48
N ALA A 19 0.26 -14.97 -19.95
CA ALA A 19 -0.18 -14.81 -21.34
C ALA A 19 -0.56 -13.36 -21.69
N ALA A 20 -1.25 -12.65 -20.80
CA ALA A 20 -1.57 -11.23 -20.96
C ALA A 20 -0.31 -10.36 -20.94
N GLN A 21 0.61 -10.62 -20.02
CA GLN A 21 1.89 -9.91 -19.90
C GLN A 21 2.74 -10.06 -21.18
N ALA A 22 2.83 -11.27 -21.74
CA ALA A 22 3.56 -11.49 -22.99
C ALA A 22 2.97 -10.67 -24.16
N ARG A 23 1.63 -10.56 -24.28
CA ARG A 23 1.00 -9.69 -25.29
C ARG A 23 1.25 -8.21 -25.01
N TYR A 24 1.23 -7.81 -23.73
CA TYR A 24 1.46 -6.43 -23.32
C TYR A 24 2.90 -5.99 -23.60
N GLU A 25 3.90 -6.86 -23.33
CA GLU A 25 5.29 -6.62 -23.64
C GLU A 25 5.52 -6.57 -25.17
N ALA A 26 4.94 -7.50 -25.94
CA ALA A 26 5.08 -7.54 -27.40
C ALA A 26 4.51 -6.28 -28.07
N ALA A 27 3.40 -5.74 -27.57
CA ALA A 27 2.83 -4.47 -28.00
C ALA A 27 3.48 -3.23 -27.37
N GLY A 28 4.49 -3.41 -26.53
CA GLY A 28 5.08 -2.46 -25.62
C GLY A 28 5.44 -1.11 -26.25
N SER A 29 5.09 -0.07 -25.54
CA SER A 29 5.52 1.30 -25.80
C SER A 29 5.32 2.13 -24.53
N GLN A 30 6.11 3.21 -24.39
CA GLN A 30 5.92 4.13 -23.25
C GLN A 30 4.49 4.70 -23.21
N ALA A 31 3.89 4.97 -24.36
CA ALA A 31 2.51 5.48 -24.47
C ALA A 31 1.48 4.46 -23.99
N LEU A 32 1.64 3.18 -24.36
CA LEU A 32 0.76 2.11 -23.89
C LEU A 32 0.85 1.92 -22.37
N TYR A 33 2.07 1.89 -21.83
CA TYR A 33 2.30 1.71 -20.40
C TYR A 33 1.78 2.90 -19.57
N ASN A 34 1.98 4.13 -20.07
CA ASN A 34 1.40 5.32 -19.45
C ASN A 34 -0.13 5.28 -19.45
N ARG A 35 -0.76 4.89 -20.59
CA ARG A 35 -2.22 4.80 -20.70
C ARG A 35 -2.82 3.80 -19.72
N ALA A 36 -2.21 2.62 -19.57
CA ALA A 36 -2.67 1.60 -18.63
C ALA A 36 -2.55 2.08 -17.18
N ALA A 37 -1.43 2.69 -16.81
CA ALA A 37 -1.21 3.26 -15.48
C ALA A 37 -2.22 4.38 -15.15
N LEU A 38 -2.48 5.29 -16.11
CA LEU A 38 -3.47 6.37 -15.96
C LEU A 38 -4.89 5.83 -15.82
N ALA A 39 -5.28 4.82 -16.59
CA ALA A 39 -6.58 4.18 -16.49
C ALA A 39 -6.80 3.54 -15.12
N ALA A 40 -5.79 2.83 -14.58
CA ALA A 40 -5.83 2.28 -13.24
C ALA A 40 -5.91 3.37 -12.16
N GLY A 41 -5.17 4.47 -12.33
CA GLY A 41 -5.21 5.61 -11.41
C GLY A 41 -6.57 6.33 -11.40
N TRP A 42 -7.17 6.54 -12.57
CA TRP A 42 -8.49 7.15 -12.66
C TRP A 42 -9.58 6.28 -12.04
N ALA A 43 -9.45 4.96 -12.13
CA ALA A 43 -10.38 4.01 -11.52
C ALA A 43 -10.62 4.23 -10.03
N ILE A 44 -9.58 4.60 -9.28
CA ILE A 44 -9.70 4.90 -7.84
C ILE A 44 -9.93 6.40 -7.55
N MET A 45 -9.49 7.31 -8.43
CA MET A 45 -9.57 8.76 -8.18
C MET A 45 -10.91 9.37 -8.59
N GLU A 46 -11.70 8.71 -9.44
CA GLU A 46 -13.03 9.20 -9.81
C GLU A 46 -13.88 9.40 -8.54
N PRO A 47 -14.47 10.59 -8.33
CA PRO A 47 -15.00 10.99 -7.02
C PRO A 47 -16.03 10.04 -6.41
N ALA A 48 -16.96 9.51 -7.20
CA ALA A 48 -18.00 8.59 -6.69
C ALA A 48 -17.40 7.23 -6.31
N ARG A 49 -16.47 6.71 -7.11
CA ARG A 49 -15.77 5.45 -6.86
C ARG A 49 -14.84 5.56 -5.67
N ASN A 50 -14.10 6.66 -5.55
CA ASN A 50 -13.24 6.91 -4.39
C ASN A 50 -14.04 6.89 -3.10
N ARG A 51 -15.18 7.59 -3.06
CA ARG A 51 -16.10 7.57 -1.92
C ARG A 51 -16.58 6.16 -1.61
N HIS A 52 -17.07 5.43 -2.60
CA HIS A 52 -17.54 4.05 -2.42
C HIS A 52 -16.44 3.13 -1.87
N LEU A 53 -15.22 3.20 -2.42
CA LEU A 53 -14.08 2.41 -1.93
C LEU A 53 -13.70 2.77 -0.50
N ALA A 54 -13.75 4.06 -0.12
CA ALA A 54 -13.45 4.51 1.23
C ALA A 54 -14.50 4.02 2.24
N GLU A 55 -15.79 4.14 1.91
CA GLU A 55 -16.90 3.65 2.74
C GLU A 55 -16.83 2.12 2.93
N LEU A 56 -16.59 1.38 1.85
CA LEU A 56 -16.45 -0.07 1.89
C LEU A 56 -15.22 -0.49 2.71
N ALA A 57 -14.10 0.20 2.57
CA ALA A 57 -12.88 -0.08 3.32
C ALA A 57 -13.10 0.09 4.84
N VAL A 58 -13.70 1.20 5.27
CA VAL A 58 -14.01 1.41 6.69
C VAL A 58 -15.00 0.37 7.20
N LYS A 59 -16.07 0.10 6.44
CA LYS A 59 -17.09 -0.91 6.80
C LYS A 59 -16.50 -2.30 7.00
N THR A 60 -15.63 -2.75 6.12
CA THR A 60 -15.12 -4.14 6.12
C THR A 60 -13.93 -4.34 7.04
N THR A 61 -13.09 -3.31 7.20
CA THR A 61 -11.90 -3.41 8.04
C THR A 61 -12.11 -2.92 9.47
N GLY A 62 -13.01 -1.97 9.67
CA GLY A 62 -13.20 -1.25 10.93
C GLY A 62 -12.03 -0.29 11.25
N LEU A 63 -11.22 0.09 10.26
CA LEU A 63 -9.98 0.86 10.44
C LEU A 63 -10.07 2.23 9.76
N GLY A 64 -9.65 3.29 10.48
CA GLY A 64 -9.63 4.66 10.00
C GLY A 64 -11.01 5.27 9.84
N ASN A 65 -11.11 6.32 9.02
CA ASN A 65 -12.36 7.03 8.75
C ASN A 65 -12.56 7.34 7.26
N VAL A 66 -13.80 7.56 6.85
CA VAL A 66 -14.18 7.74 5.44
C VAL A 66 -13.57 9.02 4.83
N PRO A 67 -13.67 10.21 5.44
CA PRO A 67 -13.10 11.44 4.88
C PRO A 67 -11.60 11.33 4.58
N ASP A 68 -10.84 10.82 5.54
CA ASP A 68 -9.39 10.68 5.39
C ASP A 68 -9.02 9.61 4.36
N LYS A 69 -9.79 8.51 4.26
CA LYS A 69 -9.55 7.51 3.21
C LYS A 69 -9.82 8.05 1.81
N ILE A 70 -10.84 8.88 1.62
CA ILE A 70 -11.09 9.58 0.34
C ILE A 70 -9.87 10.45 -0.01
N THR A 71 -9.41 11.26 0.94
CA THR A 71 -8.23 12.10 0.79
C THR A 71 -6.97 11.27 0.51
N LYS A 72 -6.77 10.19 1.25
CA LYS A 72 -5.63 9.28 1.11
C LYS A 72 -5.60 8.61 -0.27
N ASN A 73 -6.72 8.03 -0.71
CA ASN A 73 -6.82 7.39 -2.01
C ASN A 73 -6.45 8.36 -3.14
N HIS A 74 -7.01 9.59 -3.09
CA HIS A 74 -6.73 10.61 -4.08
C HIS A 74 -5.27 11.08 -4.04
N ARG A 75 -4.77 11.52 -2.87
CA ARG A 75 -3.42 12.10 -2.73
C ARG A 75 -2.31 11.10 -3.05
N LYS A 76 -2.42 9.85 -2.56
CA LYS A 76 -1.41 8.82 -2.83
C LYS A 76 -1.37 8.43 -4.31
N THR A 77 -2.53 8.33 -4.95
CA THR A 77 -2.60 7.97 -6.37
C THR A 77 -2.13 9.12 -7.26
N LEU A 78 -2.62 10.35 -7.02
CA LEU A 78 -2.20 11.51 -7.79
C LEU A 78 -0.70 11.81 -7.61
N GLY A 79 -0.19 11.70 -6.37
CA GLY A 79 1.23 11.87 -6.07
C GLY A 79 2.09 10.87 -6.83
N LEU A 80 1.72 9.59 -6.78
CA LEU A 80 2.42 8.56 -7.54
C LEU A 80 2.41 8.86 -9.05
N LEU A 81 1.25 9.12 -9.64
CA LEU A 81 1.14 9.40 -11.08
C LEU A 81 1.98 10.62 -11.50
N ARG A 82 2.00 11.68 -10.68
CA ARG A 82 2.86 12.85 -10.90
C ARG A 82 4.34 12.45 -10.88
N ASP A 83 4.77 11.71 -9.87
CA ASP A 83 6.17 11.36 -9.67
C ASP A 83 6.70 10.44 -10.77
N ILE A 84 5.86 9.52 -11.31
CA ILE A 84 6.25 8.62 -12.39
C ILE A 84 5.91 9.13 -13.80
N SER A 85 5.31 10.31 -13.95
CA SER A 85 4.82 10.82 -15.24
C SER A 85 5.90 10.86 -16.31
N ASN A 86 7.08 11.37 -15.96
CA ASN A 86 8.23 11.54 -16.85
C ASN A 86 9.24 10.38 -16.78
N VAL A 87 8.98 9.37 -15.96
CA VAL A 87 9.89 8.22 -15.83
C VAL A 87 9.78 7.33 -17.08
N ARG A 88 10.91 7.11 -17.73
CA ARG A 88 11.02 6.18 -18.86
C ARG A 88 11.12 4.75 -18.34
N THR A 89 10.23 3.89 -18.79
CA THR A 89 10.11 2.49 -18.36
C THR A 89 10.07 1.50 -19.53
N TYR A 90 10.44 1.99 -20.74
CA TYR A 90 10.46 1.20 -21.96
C TYR A 90 11.64 1.60 -22.86
N GLY A 91 12.32 0.59 -23.39
CA GLY A 91 13.45 0.77 -24.31
C GLY A 91 14.70 1.33 -23.62
N VAL A 92 15.58 1.94 -24.40
CA VAL A 92 16.81 2.54 -23.88
C VAL A 92 16.48 3.72 -22.99
N ILE A 93 16.91 3.69 -21.73
CA ILE A 93 16.65 4.72 -20.71
C ILE A 93 17.90 5.58 -20.43
N ALA A 94 19.08 5.02 -20.62
CA ALA A 94 20.36 5.73 -20.60
C ALA A 94 21.32 5.14 -21.62
N ASP A 95 22.17 6.00 -22.17
CA ASP A 95 23.28 5.63 -23.06
C ASP A 95 24.49 6.47 -22.64
N ASP A 96 25.40 5.85 -21.92
CA ASP A 96 26.61 6.48 -21.41
C ASP A 96 27.78 6.14 -22.34
N THR A 97 28.10 7.06 -23.22
CA THR A 97 29.20 6.92 -24.19
C THR A 97 30.57 6.88 -23.55
N ASP A 98 30.74 7.46 -22.34
CA ASP A 98 32.03 7.50 -21.65
C ASP A 98 32.38 6.15 -21.01
N THR A 99 31.38 5.45 -20.48
CA THR A 99 31.55 4.10 -19.91
C THR A 99 31.21 2.98 -20.88
N GLY A 100 30.56 3.28 -22.01
CA GLY A 100 30.08 2.32 -22.99
C GLY A 100 28.90 1.47 -22.48
N ILE A 101 28.15 1.97 -21.49
CA ILE A 101 27.02 1.26 -20.87
C ILE A 101 25.71 1.79 -21.43
N ILE A 102 24.86 0.88 -21.93
CA ILE A 102 23.49 1.17 -22.34
C ILE A 102 22.54 0.52 -21.35
N GLU A 103 21.64 1.32 -20.74
CA GLU A 103 20.58 0.83 -19.85
C GLU A 103 19.27 0.67 -20.62
N ILE A 104 18.68 -0.51 -20.55
CA ILE A 104 17.43 -0.85 -21.24
C ILE A 104 16.38 -1.26 -20.22
N ALA A 105 15.28 -0.49 -20.14
CA ALA A 105 14.15 -0.86 -19.30
C ALA A 105 13.31 -1.96 -19.96
N ARG A 106 13.05 -3.03 -19.20
CA ARG A 106 12.23 -4.17 -19.63
C ARG A 106 11.30 -4.62 -18.52
N PRO A 107 10.12 -5.18 -18.84
CA PRO A 107 9.27 -5.84 -17.86
C PRO A 107 9.99 -7.00 -17.16
N ILE A 108 9.65 -7.25 -15.92
CA ILE A 108 10.14 -8.43 -15.19
C ILE A 108 9.20 -9.63 -15.38
N GLY A 109 7.93 -9.38 -15.66
CA GLY A 109 6.92 -10.43 -15.91
C GLY A 109 5.65 -10.29 -15.09
N VAL A 110 5.30 -11.32 -14.33
CA VAL A 110 4.12 -11.36 -13.45
C VAL A 110 4.51 -10.99 -12.03
N ILE A 111 3.86 -9.97 -11.48
CA ILE A 111 4.10 -9.52 -10.10
C ILE A 111 3.05 -10.13 -9.17
N GLY A 112 3.51 -10.76 -8.07
CA GLY A 112 2.66 -11.18 -6.96
C GLY A 112 2.63 -10.11 -5.86
N ALA A 113 1.47 -9.53 -5.56
CA ALA A 113 1.34 -8.44 -4.59
C ALA A 113 0.50 -8.84 -3.37
N VAL A 114 1.11 -8.89 -2.18
CA VAL A 114 0.38 -9.08 -0.91
C VAL A 114 0.10 -7.73 -0.28
N VAL A 115 -1.18 -7.41 -0.04
CA VAL A 115 -1.61 -6.09 0.40
C VAL A 115 -2.35 -6.12 1.75
N PRO A 116 -2.17 -5.07 2.59
CA PRO A 116 -2.68 -5.04 3.96
C PRO A 116 -4.16 -4.63 4.03
N SER A 117 -4.78 -4.85 5.20
CA SER A 117 -6.12 -4.36 5.51
C SER A 117 -6.18 -2.87 5.83
N THR A 118 -5.08 -2.25 6.21
CA THR A 118 -5.04 -0.83 6.60
C THR A 118 -5.34 0.11 5.45
N ASN A 119 -4.95 -0.28 4.22
CA ASN A 119 -5.16 0.51 3.00
C ASN A 119 -5.59 -0.40 1.83
N PRO A 120 -6.80 -1.00 1.89
CA PRO A 120 -7.21 -2.03 0.91
C PRO A 120 -7.59 -1.45 -0.47
N GLY A 121 -7.67 -0.14 -0.62
CA GLY A 121 -7.85 0.56 -1.89
C GLY A 121 -6.54 1.15 -2.42
N ALA A 122 -5.91 2.06 -1.65
CA ALA A 122 -4.73 2.80 -2.11
C ALA A 122 -3.50 1.92 -2.35
N THR A 123 -3.21 0.93 -1.48
CA THR A 123 -2.02 0.08 -1.65
C THR A 123 -2.10 -0.79 -2.91
N PRO A 124 -3.18 -1.57 -3.15
CA PRO A 124 -3.28 -2.32 -4.40
C PRO A 124 -3.30 -1.43 -5.62
N ALA A 125 -4.00 -0.27 -5.61
CA ALA A 125 -4.01 0.65 -6.73
C ALA A 125 -2.60 1.13 -7.09
N ASN A 126 -1.80 1.53 -6.11
CA ASN A 126 -0.44 2.00 -6.34
C ASN A 126 0.49 0.87 -6.86
N ASN A 127 0.37 -0.34 -6.33
CA ASN A 127 1.12 -1.49 -6.85
C ASN A 127 0.74 -1.80 -8.30
N ILE A 128 -0.56 -1.74 -8.64
CA ILE A 128 -1.07 -1.95 -10.00
C ILE A 128 -0.54 -0.88 -10.96
N ILE A 129 -0.60 0.40 -10.57
CA ILE A 129 -0.08 1.51 -11.38
C ILE A 129 1.40 1.33 -11.69
N ASN A 130 2.22 0.99 -10.69
CA ASN A 130 3.65 0.74 -10.86
C ASN A 130 3.92 -0.47 -11.77
N ALA A 131 3.20 -1.57 -11.57
CA ALA A 131 3.34 -2.77 -12.40
C ALA A 131 3.07 -2.46 -13.88
N LEU A 132 1.92 -1.82 -14.16
CA LEU A 132 1.49 -1.47 -15.52
C LEU A 132 2.41 -0.46 -16.18
N LYS A 133 2.87 0.56 -15.43
CA LYS A 133 3.83 1.57 -15.93
C LYS A 133 5.14 0.93 -16.38
N CYS A 134 5.53 -0.19 -15.79
CA CYS A 134 6.73 -0.95 -16.12
C CYS A 134 6.48 -2.15 -17.06
N GLY A 135 5.30 -2.24 -17.68
CA GLY A 135 4.98 -3.28 -18.65
C GLY A 135 4.68 -4.67 -18.06
N ASN A 136 4.44 -4.75 -16.75
CA ASN A 136 4.20 -6.00 -16.04
C ASN A 136 2.70 -6.28 -15.87
N SER A 137 2.34 -7.56 -15.72
CA SER A 137 1.06 -7.95 -15.13
C SER A 137 1.17 -8.09 -13.59
N ILE A 138 0.05 -8.09 -12.90
CA ILE A 138 0.02 -8.15 -11.45
C ILE A 138 -1.17 -8.98 -10.94
N ILE A 139 -0.90 -9.79 -9.90
CA ILE A 139 -1.91 -10.56 -9.18
C ILE A 139 -1.90 -10.10 -7.71
N VAL A 140 -3.02 -9.56 -7.27
CA VAL A 140 -3.16 -9.03 -5.90
C VAL A 140 -3.68 -10.12 -4.97
N SER A 141 -3.04 -10.30 -3.82
CA SER A 141 -3.48 -11.14 -2.71
C SER A 141 -3.86 -10.24 -1.53
N PRO A 142 -5.14 -9.85 -1.40
CA PRO A 142 -5.58 -8.97 -0.33
C PRO A 142 -5.68 -9.71 1.00
N SER A 143 -5.49 -8.96 2.10
CA SER A 143 -5.84 -9.45 3.43
C SER A 143 -7.33 -9.79 3.51
N PRO A 144 -7.75 -10.75 4.38
CA PRO A 144 -9.15 -11.20 4.43
C PRO A 144 -10.19 -10.09 4.59
N LYS A 145 -9.87 -9.03 5.35
CA LYS A 145 -10.76 -7.87 5.54
C LYS A 145 -10.74 -6.90 4.36
N GLY A 146 -9.75 -6.98 3.50
CA GLY A 146 -9.59 -6.10 2.33
C GLY A 146 -10.17 -6.66 1.03
N VAL A 147 -10.58 -7.93 1.01
CA VAL A 147 -11.05 -8.64 -0.21
C VAL A 147 -12.13 -7.83 -0.94
N ALA A 148 -13.23 -7.50 -0.24
CA ALA A 148 -14.37 -6.83 -0.89
C ALA A 148 -13.99 -5.47 -1.51
N THR A 149 -13.15 -4.68 -0.82
CA THR A 149 -12.67 -3.40 -1.36
C THR A 149 -11.79 -3.61 -2.59
N CYS A 150 -10.93 -4.62 -2.56
CA CYS A 150 -10.04 -4.94 -3.68
C CYS A 150 -10.82 -5.46 -4.90
N GLU A 151 -11.84 -6.30 -4.71
CA GLU A 151 -12.75 -6.78 -5.77
C GLU A 151 -13.44 -5.62 -6.49
N VAL A 152 -14.00 -4.68 -5.72
CA VAL A 152 -14.66 -3.50 -6.30
C VAL A 152 -13.65 -2.61 -7.04
N LEU A 153 -12.45 -2.41 -6.48
CA LEU A 153 -11.38 -1.67 -7.13
C LEU A 153 -11.00 -2.31 -8.48
N LEU A 154 -10.79 -3.63 -8.52
CA LEU A 154 -10.47 -4.34 -9.76
C LEU A 154 -11.60 -4.21 -10.78
N GLY A 155 -12.87 -4.26 -10.36
CA GLY A 155 -14.01 -4.01 -11.23
C GLY A 155 -13.96 -2.63 -11.89
N TYR A 156 -13.59 -1.61 -11.13
CA TYR A 156 -13.42 -0.25 -11.68
C TYR A 156 -12.22 -0.13 -12.62
N ILE A 157 -11.10 -0.80 -12.30
CA ILE A 157 -9.92 -0.85 -13.17
C ILE A 157 -10.26 -1.53 -14.49
N HIS A 158 -10.91 -2.68 -14.46
CA HIS A 158 -11.32 -3.40 -15.66
C HIS A 158 -12.30 -2.59 -16.53
N TYR A 159 -13.21 -1.83 -15.89
CA TYR A 159 -14.10 -0.93 -16.62
C TYR A 159 -13.33 0.19 -17.35
N GLU A 160 -12.30 0.76 -16.73
CA GLU A 160 -11.45 1.75 -17.40
C GLU A 160 -10.56 1.11 -18.47
N PHE A 161 -10.09 -0.12 -18.27
CA PHE A 161 -9.32 -0.84 -19.28
C PHE A 161 -10.08 -1.09 -20.56
N ASP A 162 -11.37 -1.46 -20.48
CA ASP A 162 -12.22 -1.64 -21.66
C ASP A 162 -12.30 -0.40 -22.52
N LYS A 163 -12.37 0.79 -21.91
CA LYS A 163 -12.44 2.07 -22.62
C LYS A 163 -11.19 2.38 -23.43
N VAL A 164 -10.04 1.88 -22.97
CA VAL A 164 -8.73 2.21 -23.56
C VAL A 164 -8.05 1.02 -24.22
N GLY A 165 -8.75 -0.12 -24.35
CA GLY A 165 -8.27 -1.31 -25.04
C GLY A 165 -7.11 -2.01 -24.32
N ILE A 166 -7.13 -2.04 -22.99
CA ILE A 166 -6.15 -2.77 -22.15
C ILE A 166 -6.74 -4.12 -21.75
N ASP A 167 -5.92 -5.17 -21.82
CA ASP A 167 -6.31 -6.52 -21.43
C ASP A 167 -6.57 -6.61 -19.92
N ARG A 168 -7.77 -7.06 -19.53
CA ARG A 168 -8.16 -7.21 -18.10
C ARG A 168 -7.28 -8.19 -17.34
N ASP A 169 -6.78 -9.23 -18.01
CA ASP A 169 -5.94 -10.27 -17.41
C ASP A 169 -4.56 -9.76 -16.97
N LEU A 170 -4.19 -8.51 -17.30
CA LEU A 170 -3.00 -7.85 -16.73
C LEU A 170 -3.14 -7.55 -15.24
N VAL A 171 -4.37 -7.41 -14.73
CA VAL A 171 -4.64 -7.11 -13.33
C VAL A 171 -5.65 -8.10 -12.78
N GLN A 172 -5.18 -9.00 -11.96
CA GLN A 172 -5.99 -10.05 -11.36
C GLN A 172 -5.84 -10.05 -9.83
N MET A 173 -6.67 -10.80 -9.14
CA MET A 173 -6.51 -11.08 -7.71
C MET A 173 -6.78 -12.55 -7.40
N ILE A 174 -6.24 -12.99 -6.28
CA ILE A 174 -6.55 -14.32 -5.73
C ILE A 174 -8.03 -14.36 -5.36
N PRO A 175 -8.82 -15.28 -5.94
CA PRO A 175 -10.26 -15.33 -5.74
C PRO A 175 -10.63 -15.79 -4.34
N GLY A 176 -11.73 -15.24 -3.86
CA GLY A 176 -12.31 -15.56 -2.57
C GLY A 176 -11.42 -15.17 -1.38
N ARG A 177 -11.62 -15.83 -0.25
CA ARG A 177 -10.81 -15.57 0.94
C ARG A 177 -9.40 -16.13 0.74
N GLY A 178 -8.38 -15.28 0.88
CA GLY A 178 -6.98 -15.70 0.82
C GLY A 178 -6.65 -16.75 1.90
N SER A 179 -5.86 -17.75 1.55
CA SER A 179 -5.29 -18.73 2.47
C SER A 179 -3.77 -18.61 2.52
N LYS A 180 -3.17 -19.26 3.52
CA LYS A 180 -1.70 -19.31 3.63
C LYS A 180 -1.09 -20.06 2.43
N GLU A 181 -1.77 -21.10 1.96
CA GLU A 181 -1.37 -21.95 0.85
C GLU A 181 -1.42 -21.17 -0.47
N LYS A 182 -2.54 -20.50 -0.78
CA LYS A 182 -2.65 -19.64 -1.97
C LYS A 182 -1.59 -18.53 -1.98
N THR A 183 -1.41 -17.87 -0.84
CA THR A 183 -0.40 -16.80 -0.72
C THR A 183 1.00 -17.37 -0.93
N GLN A 184 1.34 -18.50 -0.31
CA GLN A 184 2.64 -19.13 -0.49
C GLN A 184 2.88 -19.52 -1.95
N ARG A 185 1.89 -20.13 -2.58
CA ARG A 185 2.01 -20.51 -4.00
C ARG A 185 2.23 -19.29 -4.89
N LEU A 186 1.50 -18.19 -4.66
CA LEU A 186 1.71 -16.94 -5.40
C LEU A 186 3.16 -16.43 -5.26
N LEU A 187 3.73 -16.49 -4.04
CA LEU A 187 5.11 -16.07 -3.80
C LEU A 187 6.14 -16.94 -4.53
N GLU A 188 5.84 -18.20 -4.83
CA GLU A 188 6.75 -19.15 -5.46
C GLU A 188 6.71 -19.10 -7.00
N VAL A 189 5.57 -18.71 -7.61
CA VAL A 189 5.34 -18.88 -9.06
C VAL A 189 5.30 -17.57 -9.84
N THR A 190 5.45 -16.44 -9.17
CA THR A 190 5.56 -15.11 -9.80
C THR A 190 7.02 -14.69 -9.97
N ASP A 191 7.26 -13.70 -10.84
CA ASP A 191 8.61 -13.29 -11.23
C ASP A 191 9.19 -12.22 -10.28
N LEU A 192 8.33 -11.45 -9.60
CA LEU A 192 8.66 -10.50 -8.54
C LEU A 192 7.56 -10.46 -7.51
N ILE A 193 7.94 -10.33 -6.25
CA ILE A 193 7.00 -10.22 -5.13
C ILE A 193 7.04 -8.81 -4.57
N VAL A 194 5.85 -8.22 -4.33
CA VAL A 194 5.69 -6.97 -3.60
C VAL A 194 4.83 -7.24 -2.37
N VAL A 195 5.37 -7.09 -1.17
CA VAL A 195 4.64 -7.36 0.08
C VAL A 195 4.60 -6.13 0.96
N THR A 196 3.38 -5.73 1.33
CA THR A 196 3.15 -4.75 2.39
C THR A 196 2.27 -5.42 3.46
N GLY A 197 2.81 -5.65 4.66
CA GLY A 197 2.03 -6.35 5.68
C GLY A 197 2.79 -6.77 6.93
N SER A 198 2.40 -7.90 7.51
CA SER A 198 3.01 -8.41 8.75
C SER A 198 4.45 -8.89 8.52
N GLN A 199 5.27 -8.84 9.58
CA GLN A 199 6.65 -9.36 9.56
C GLN A 199 6.71 -10.81 9.08
N ASN A 200 5.70 -11.62 9.40
CA ASN A 200 5.64 -13.00 8.92
C ASN A 200 5.51 -13.07 7.38
N ASN A 201 4.71 -12.21 6.77
CA ASN A 201 4.59 -12.17 5.31
C ASN A 201 5.87 -11.64 4.67
N VAL A 202 6.53 -10.66 5.28
CA VAL A 202 7.85 -10.17 4.85
C VAL A 202 8.90 -11.29 4.87
N LYS A 203 8.98 -12.03 5.99
CA LYS A 203 9.89 -13.17 6.11
C LYS A 203 9.61 -14.23 5.03
N ARG A 204 8.34 -14.58 4.83
CA ARG A 204 7.94 -15.56 3.79
C ARG A 204 8.33 -15.09 2.39
N ALA A 205 8.17 -13.80 2.08
CA ALA A 205 8.59 -13.23 0.79
C ALA A 205 10.09 -13.40 0.57
N TYR A 206 10.92 -12.97 1.52
CA TYR A 206 12.37 -13.08 1.38
C TYR A 206 12.91 -14.52 1.44
N THR A 207 12.13 -15.48 1.93
CA THR A 207 12.51 -16.90 1.95
C THR A 207 11.84 -17.75 0.88
N SER A 208 11.05 -17.14 -0.03
CA SER A 208 10.32 -17.86 -1.09
C SER A 208 11.21 -18.34 -2.23
N GLY A 209 12.40 -17.76 -2.41
CA GLY A 209 13.26 -18.00 -3.57
C GLY A 209 12.99 -17.07 -4.76
N THR A 210 11.91 -16.29 -4.74
CA THR A 210 11.57 -15.28 -5.75
C THR A 210 12.09 -13.90 -5.31
N PRO A 211 12.61 -13.05 -6.23
CA PRO A 211 12.97 -11.67 -5.90
C PRO A 211 11.81 -10.93 -5.22
N ALA A 212 12.10 -10.22 -4.14
CA ALA A 212 11.05 -9.61 -3.32
C ALA A 212 11.38 -8.16 -2.90
N LEU A 213 10.36 -7.30 -2.97
CA LEU A 213 10.30 -5.97 -2.38
C LEU A 213 9.28 -6.03 -1.25
N ALA A 214 9.74 -6.22 -0.02
CA ALA A 214 8.84 -6.46 1.11
C ALA A 214 9.08 -5.47 2.24
N VAL A 215 7.99 -4.89 2.77
CA VAL A 215 7.99 -3.96 3.88
C VAL A 215 6.96 -4.38 4.93
N GLY A 216 7.40 -4.37 6.18
CA GLY A 216 6.59 -4.72 7.34
C GLY A 216 6.30 -3.53 8.25
N ALA A 217 6.33 -3.77 9.56
CA ALA A 217 6.17 -2.72 10.56
C ALA A 217 7.32 -1.71 10.47
N GLY A 218 6.98 -0.43 10.46
CA GLY A 218 7.91 0.68 10.56
C GLY A 218 7.71 1.45 11.86
N ASN A 219 8.72 2.23 12.22
CA ASN A 219 8.65 3.20 13.31
C ASN A 219 9.15 4.54 12.78
N VAL A 220 8.24 5.48 12.56
CA VAL A 220 8.58 6.81 12.10
C VAL A 220 8.97 7.65 13.30
N ALA A 221 10.20 8.15 13.30
CA ALA A 221 10.71 9.07 14.32
C ALA A 221 10.77 10.49 13.77
N VAL A 222 10.41 11.46 14.61
CA VAL A 222 10.60 12.90 14.37
C VAL A 222 11.66 13.38 15.33
N ILE A 223 12.59 14.19 14.85
CA ILE A 223 13.59 14.89 15.68
C ILE A 223 13.18 16.35 15.74
N VAL A 224 13.10 16.89 16.96
CA VAL A 224 12.80 18.31 17.22
C VAL A 224 13.99 18.90 17.97
N ASP A 225 14.70 19.82 17.33
CA ASP A 225 15.86 20.51 17.89
C ASP A 225 15.54 21.99 18.21
N GLU A 226 16.52 22.73 18.70
CA GLU A 226 16.38 24.11 19.13
C GLU A 226 16.07 25.10 17.99
N THR A 227 16.24 24.67 16.74
CA THR A 227 15.94 25.49 15.56
C THR A 227 14.49 25.38 15.10
N ALA A 228 13.72 24.43 15.68
CA ALA A 228 12.35 24.17 15.28
C ALA A 228 11.38 25.26 15.79
N ASP A 229 10.40 25.62 14.96
CA ASP A 229 9.18 26.27 15.45
C ASP A 229 8.32 25.21 16.15
N LEU A 230 8.27 25.27 17.49
CA LEU A 230 7.65 24.24 18.31
C LEU A 230 6.14 24.17 18.11
N ALA A 231 5.47 25.30 17.86
CA ALA A 231 4.02 25.35 17.63
C ALA A 231 3.68 24.69 16.26
N ASP A 232 4.41 25.03 15.21
CA ASP A 232 4.27 24.45 13.88
C ASP A 232 4.60 22.95 13.89
N ALA A 233 5.66 22.54 14.60
CA ALA A 233 6.06 21.15 14.74
C ALA A 233 4.98 20.32 15.45
N ALA A 234 4.44 20.81 16.57
CA ALA A 234 3.38 20.14 17.31
C ALA A 234 2.10 19.95 16.46
N GLU A 235 1.70 21.00 15.73
CA GLU A 235 0.52 20.93 14.86
C GLU A 235 0.71 19.96 13.70
N LYS A 236 1.87 19.93 13.05
CA LYS A 236 2.20 18.99 11.97
C LYS A 236 2.22 17.54 12.46
N ILE A 237 2.82 17.29 13.63
CA ILE A 237 2.86 15.95 14.23
C ILE A 237 1.43 15.49 14.56
N ARG A 238 0.62 16.35 15.20
CA ARG A 238 -0.77 16.05 15.47
C ARG A 238 -1.55 15.74 14.21
N ALA A 239 -1.48 16.61 13.20
CA ALA A 239 -2.21 16.44 11.94
C ALA A 239 -1.82 15.12 11.22
N SER A 240 -0.54 14.80 11.20
CA SER A 240 -0.03 13.55 10.60
C SER A 240 -0.45 12.33 11.40
N LYS A 241 -0.29 12.37 12.74
CA LYS A 241 -0.59 11.22 13.61
C LYS A 241 -2.08 10.89 13.67
N THR A 242 -2.95 11.90 13.67
CA THR A 242 -4.41 11.67 13.74
C THR A 242 -5.05 11.34 12.39
N PHE A 243 -4.36 11.61 11.28
CA PHE A 243 -4.88 11.34 9.94
C PHE A 243 -5.22 9.86 9.74
N ASP A 244 -6.47 9.59 9.35
CA ASP A 244 -7.03 8.24 9.15
C ASP A 244 -6.79 7.34 10.38
N ASN A 245 -6.86 7.91 11.59
CA ASN A 245 -6.64 7.23 12.87
C ASN A 245 -5.30 6.47 12.89
N ALA A 246 -4.23 7.08 12.39
CA ALA A 246 -2.89 6.52 12.30
C ALA A 246 -2.77 5.22 11.50
N THR A 247 -3.67 4.93 10.54
CA THR A 247 -3.54 3.74 9.68
C THR A 247 -2.40 3.84 8.67
N SER A 248 -1.82 5.03 8.48
CA SER A 248 -0.66 5.21 7.61
C SER A 248 0.62 4.75 8.31
N CYS A 249 1.38 3.87 7.65
CA CYS A 249 2.70 3.45 8.14
C CYS A 249 3.73 4.60 8.17
N SER A 250 3.43 5.74 7.57
CA SER A 250 4.22 6.98 7.56
C SER A 250 3.81 7.99 8.64
N SER A 251 2.87 7.66 9.53
CA SER A 251 2.56 8.52 10.68
C SER A 251 3.57 8.32 11.81
N GLU A 252 3.87 9.40 12.50
CA GLU A 252 4.89 9.46 13.54
C GLU A 252 4.53 8.55 14.72
N ASN A 253 5.50 7.76 15.19
CA ASN A 253 5.36 6.87 16.34
C ASN A 253 6.25 7.28 17.51
N ALA A 254 7.30 8.02 17.25
CA ALA A 254 8.22 8.53 18.28
C ALA A 254 8.61 9.96 17.94
N VAL A 255 8.78 10.78 18.97
CA VAL A 255 9.34 12.13 18.86
C VAL A 255 10.57 12.18 19.78
N VAL A 256 11.72 12.49 19.20
CA VAL A 256 12.98 12.72 19.92
C VAL A 256 13.15 14.22 20.02
N VAL A 257 13.11 14.74 21.24
CA VAL A 257 13.20 16.18 21.52
C VAL A 257 14.50 16.45 22.26
N VAL A 258 15.22 17.47 21.84
CA VAL A 258 16.42 17.95 22.58
C VAL A 258 16.01 18.43 23.96
N ASP A 259 16.77 18.04 24.98
CA ASP A 259 16.44 18.25 26.40
C ASP A 259 16.13 19.72 26.72
N ALA A 260 16.90 20.65 26.18
CA ALA A 260 16.73 22.08 26.42
C ALA A 260 15.36 22.66 26.05
N ILE A 261 14.61 22.00 25.14
CA ILE A 261 13.31 22.45 24.64
C ILE A 261 12.17 21.48 24.99
N TYR A 262 12.46 20.39 25.71
CA TYR A 262 11.50 19.31 25.96
C TYR A 262 10.21 19.81 26.62
N ASP A 263 10.32 20.56 27.73
CA ASP A 263 9.13 21.05 28.45
C ASP A 263 8.30 22.02 27.63
N ALA A 264 8.95 22.90 26.85
CA ALA A 264 8.28 23.83 25.95
C ALA A 264 7.53 23.06 24.83
N PHE A 265 8.16 22.04 24.25
CA PHE A 265 7.53 21.23 23.22
C PHE A 265 6.33 20.44 23.77
N VAL A 266 6.41 19.85 24.97
CA VAL A 266 5.28 19.16 25.62
C VAL A 266 4.11 20.12 25.83
N GLN A 267 4.37 21.38 26.19
CA GLN A 267 3.33 22.40 26.32
C GLN A 267 2.67 22.72 24.98
N GLU A 268 3.43 22.85 23.90
CA GLU A 268 2.87 23.04 22.55
C GLU A 268 2.04 21.84 22.10
N MET A 269 2.49 20.59 22.35
CA MET A 269 1.71 19.39 22.09
C MET A 269 0.39 19.39 22.87
N ALA A 270 0.38 19.86 24.13
CA ALA A 270 -0.84 19.95 24.92
C ALA A 270 -1.83 20.97 24.33
N LYS A 271 -1.37 22.11 23.78
CA LYS A 271 -2.23 23.11 23.11
C LYS A 271 -2.90 22.52 21.85
N THR A 272 -2.28 21.56 21.18
CA THR A 272 -2.86 20.89 20.01
C THR A 272 -3.81 19.73 20.38
N GLY A 273 -4.04 19.48 21.68
CA GLY A 273 -4.90 18.41 22.19
C GLY A 273 -4.17 17.14 22.58
N GLY A 274 -2.84 17.13 22.58
CA GLY A 274 -2.03 16.03 23.10
C GLY A 274 -2.09 15.96 24.62
N ALA A 275 -2.02 14.77 25.20
CA ALA A 275 -1.93 14.57 26.63
C ALA A 275 -0.76 13.64 26.96
N LEU A 276 0.14 14.11 27.85
CA LEU A 276 1.23 13.27 28.36
C LEU A 276 0.65 12.30 29.39
N ILE A 277 0.83 11.00 29.15
CA ILE A 277 0.44 9.93 30.07
C ILE A 277 1.71 9.32 30.63
N SER A 278 1.92 9.47 31.94
CA SER A 278 3.07 8.91 32.67
C SER A 278 2.77 7.55 33.35
N ASP A 279 1.51 7.13 33.39
CA ASP A 279 1.08 5.87 33.96
C ASP A 279 1.25 4.73 32.94
N GLU A 280 2.44 4.08 32.96
CA GLU A 280 2.77 2.98 32.06
C GLU A 280 1.83 1.77 32.24
N ALA A 281 1.37 1.49 33.46
CA ALA A 281 0.47 0.38 33.73
C ALA A 281 -0.87 0.59 33.00
N ARG A 282 -1.43 1.80 33.10
CA ARG A 282 -2.67 2.17 32.41
C ARG A 282 -2.53 2.07 30.90
N VAL A 283 -1.41 2.52 30.33
CA VAL A 283 -1.12 2.41 28.90
C VAL A 283 -1.02 0.94 28.49
N THR A 284 -0.28 0.16 29.24
CA THR A 284 -0.08 -1.27 28.98
C THR A 284 -1.39 -2.04 29.01
N ASP A 285 -2.22 -1.84 30.01
CA ASP A 285 -3.52 -2.53 30.16
C ASP A 285 -4.49 -2.23 29.01
N LYS A 286 -4.47 -1.01 28.47
CA LYS A 286 -5.33 -0.63 27.35
C LYS A 286 -4.78 -1.12 25.98
N LEU A 287 -3.46 -1.03 25.79
CA LEU A 287 -2.85 -1.32 24.49
C LEU A 287 -2.48 -2.80 24.31
N TRP A 288 -2.32 -3.58 25.38
CA TRP A 288 -1.88 -4.97 25.29
C TRP A 288 -2.86 -5.94 25.91
N VAL A 289 -3.18 -7.00 25.17
CA VAL A 289 -4.02 -8.11 25.65
C VAL A 289 -3.26 -9.43 25.44
N LYS A 290 -2.98 -10.15 26.51
CA LYS A 290 -2.27 -11.45 26.47
C LYS A 290 -0.93 -11.37 25.71
N GLY A 291 -0.16 -10.30 25.89
CA GLY A 291 1.14 -10.11 25.26
C GLY A 291 1.08 -9.70 23.78
N HIS A 292 -0.09 -9.37 23.26
CA HIS A 292 -0.29 -8.87 21.90
C HIS A 292 -0.96 -7.50 21.91
N LEU A 293 -0.69 -6.70 20.88
CA LEU A 293 -1.36 -5.42 20.70
C LEU A 293 -2.90 -5.63 20.63
N ASN A 294 -3.63 -4.85 21.42
CA ASN A 294 -5.08 -4.95 21.52
C ASN A 294 -5.73 -4.57 20.16
N PRO A 295 -6.42 -5.49 19.47
CA PRO A 295 -7.05 -5.18 18.19
C PRO A 295 -8.11 -4.07 18.27
N GLN A 296 -8.70 -3.83 19.44
CA GLN A 296 -9.68 -2.76 19.66
C GLN A 296 -9.02 -1.38 19.77
N ALA A 297 -7.73 -1.31 20.05
CA ALA A 297 -6.97 -0.08 20.10
C ALA A 297 -6.37 0.33 18.74
N ILE A 298 -6.39 -0.54 17.74
CA ILE A 298 -5.75 -0.28 16.44
C ILE A 298 -6.64 0.62 15.57
N ALA A 299 -6.08 1.73 15.09
CA ALA A 299 -6.70 2.66 14.14
C ALA A 299 -8.07 3.18 14.60
N ARG A 300 -8.18 3.48 15.88
CA ARG A 300 -9.33 4.14 16.53
C ARG A 300 -9.02 5.60 16.81
N ASP A 301 -10.03 6.40 16.92
CA ASP A 301 -9.89 7.76 17.43
C ASP A 301 -9.67 7.79 18.97
N ALA A 302 -9.31 8.96 19.49
CA ALA A 302 -9.00 9.12 20.91
C ALA A 302 -10.18 8.78 21.81
N ASP A 303 -11.41 9.10 21.41
CA ASP A 303 -12.61 8.85 22.21
C ASP A 303 -12.82 7.35 22.47
N ALA A 304 -12.55 6.50 21.45
CA ALA A 304 -12.60 5.05 21.60
C ALA A 304 -11.48 4.48 22.49
N MET A 305 -10.40 5.25 22.72
CA MET A 305 -9.29 4.85 23.60
C MET A 305 -9.52 5.26 25.04
N ILE A 306 -10.32 6.32 25.28
CA ILE A 306 -10.64 6.84 26.62
C ILE A 306 -11.71 5.99 27.27
N ALA A 307 -12.69 5.50 26.52
CA ALA A 307 -13.76 4.63 26.98
C ALA A 307 -13.25 3.23 27.37
#